data_c557a3c4a5e6bd99bf682c4cf888e0ab
#
_entry.id   c557a3c4a5e6bd99bf682c4cf888e0ab
#
_cell.length_a   1.000
_cell.length_b   1.000
_cell.length_c   1.000
_cell.angle_alpha   90.00
_cell.angle_beta   90.00
_cell.angle_gamma   90.00
#
_symmetry.space_group_name_H-M   'P 1'
#
loop_
_entity.id
_entity.type
_entity.pdbx_description
1 polymer ?
#
loop_
_entity_poly.entity_id
_entity_poly.type
_entity_poly.pdbx_seq_one_letter_code
_entity_poly.pdbx_strand_id
1 'polypeptide(L)'
;MGKQAFDRKLEEIADLRSAPEDTAVAQLRKALKDRSNFVVSKAAAIAGDRGFQSLVPDLLVAFDRFMQDAAKSDPQCWAKNAIAKALKDLEHADAEVFFRGTLHFQPEATWGPPEDSAATLRATCAHALVATTAPTFDILIRLTDLLNDPQPMVRGEAARAIAQLSAREGQLPLRLKALVGDREPEVIGHCLAAVLSLAPRESLSFVAQFLSSHDADLRIEAAGALAESREPEAIELLKEFWKRQTDPHVKRTVLAFFAASPLPEAAEFLVSIIEDASGQTVADALDAFSKSRYRSQLEERVNAIVKQKR
;
A
#
# COMPACT_ATOMS: atom_id res chain seq x y z
N MET A 1 34.01 -14.39 -9.64
CA MET A 1 33.87 -14.94 -8.28
C MET A 1 33.15 -16.27 -8.39
N GLY A 2 33.68 -17.37 -7.81
CA GLY A 2 32.96 -18.65 -7.84
C GLY A 2 31.67 -18.56 -6.99
N LYS A 3 30.64 -19.34 -7.33
CA LYS A 3 29.34 -19.36 -6.64
C LYS A 3 29.51 -19.48 -5.11
N GLN A 4 30.36 -20.39 -4.65
CA GLN A 4 30.64 -20.58 -3.20
C GLN A 4 31.19 -19.32 -2.51
N ALA A 5 32.06 -18.54 -3.17
CA ALA A 5 32.59 -17.30 -2.59
C ALA A 5 31.53 -16.18 -2.52
N PHE A 6 30.60 -16.18 -3.44
CA PHE A 6 29.46 -15.25 -3.42
C PHE A 6 28.47 -15.61 -2.31
N ASP A 7 28.11 -16.89 -2.20
CA ASP A 7 27.19 -17.38 -1.16
C ASP A 7 27.73 -17.09 0.25
N ARG A 8 29.04 -17.40 0.47
CA ARG A 8 29.70 -17.07 1.74
C ARG A 8 29.69 -15.60 2.08
N LYS A 9 29.89 -14.71 1.08
CA LYS A 9 29.80 -13.27 1.28
C LYS A 9 28.42 -12.83 1.71
N LEU A 10 27.37 -13.44 1.18
CA LEU A 10 25.98 -13.14 1.57
C LEU A 10 25.68 -13.61 3.00
N GLU A 11 26.22 -14.76 3.41
CA GLU A 11 26.13 -15.26 4.78
C GLU A 11 26.82 -14.28 5.75
N GLU A 12 28.07 -13.86 5.43
CA GLU A 12 28.81 -12.87 6.21
C GLU A 12 28.03 -11.55 6.37
N ILE A 13 27.32 -11.10 5.32
CA ILE A 13 26.45 -9.91 5.41
C ILE A 13 25.22 -10.19 6.27
N ALA A 14 24.59 -11.36 6.14
CA ALA A 14 23.40 -11.70 6.92
C ALA A 14 23.70 -11.74 8.43
N ASP A 15 24.89 -12.22 8.83
CA ASP A 15 25.35 -12.26 10.22
C ASP A 15 25.47 -10.86 10.87
N LEU A 16 25.61 -9.80 10.03
CA LEU A 16 25.68 -8.42 10.53
C LEU A 16 24.36 -7.93 11.15
N ARG A 17 23.26 -8.65 10.95
CA ARG A 17 21.99 -8.34 11.64
C ARG A 17 22.09 -8.47 13.16
N SER A 18 22.92 -9.37 13.66
CA SER A 18 23.12 -9.62 15.09
C SER A 18 24.50 -9.18 15.61
N ALA A 19 25.40 -8.71 14.73
CA ALA A 19 26.75 -8.28 15.12
C ALA A 19 26.72 -6.97 15.96
N PRO A 20 27.76 -6.73 16.79
CA PRO A 20 27.94 -5.44 17.47
C PRO A 20 27.94 -4.27 16.47
N GLU A 21 27.39 -3.12 16.88
CA GLU A 21 27.15 -1.99 16.00
C GLU A 21 28.39 -1.51 15.25
N ASP A 22 29.51 -1.27 15.96
CA ASP A 22 30.75 -0.79 15.33
C ASP A 22 31.25 -1.76 14.23
N THR A 23 31.15 -3.06 14.50
CA THR A 23 31.54 -4.11 13.54
C THR A 23 30.61 -4.13 12.35
N ALA A 24 29.28 -4.08 12.59
CA ALA A 24 28.28 -4.08 11.57
C ALA A 24 28.41 -2.86 10.64
N VAL A 25 28.48 -1.66 11.21
CA VAL A 25 28.63 -0.41 10.46
C VAL A 25 29.89 -0.41 9.59
N ALA A 26 31.06 -0.84 10.15
CA ALA A 26 32.30 -0.89 9.38
C ALA A 26 32.24 -1.86 8.20
N GLN A 27 31.59 -3.02 8.38
CA GLN A 27 31.48 -4.03 7.31
C GLN A 27 30.38 -3.66 6.29
N LEU A 28 29.24 -3.13 6.72
CA LEU A 28 28.18 -2.64 5.83
C LEU A 28 28.68 -1.49 4.96
N ARG A 29 29.49 -0.57 5.50
CA ARG A 29 30.13 0.50 4.73
C ARG A 29 31.01 -0.03 3.60
N LYS A 30 31.70 -1.16 3.79
CA LYS A 30 32.45 -1.84 2.73
C LYS A 30 31.51 -2.53 1.73
N ALA A 31 30.46 -3.18 2.21
CA ALA A 31 29.48 -3.87 1.38
C ALA A 31 28.69 -2.90 0.48
N LEU A 32 28.37 -1.69 0.95
CA LEU A 32 27.71 -0.63 0.15
C LEU A 32 28.58 -0.15 -1.03
N LYS A 33 29.88 -0.37 -1.01
CA LYS A 33 30.82 -0.07 -2.11
C LYS A 33 30.96 -1.24 -3.11
N ASP A 34 30.31 -2.35 -2.88
CA ASP A 34 30.38 -3.52 -3.76
C ASP A 34 29.79 -3.23 -5.15
N ARG A 35 30.32 -3.94 -6.18
CA ARG A 35 29.81 -3.84 -7.55
C ARG A 35 28.49 -4.62 -7.74
N SER A 36 28.26 -5.63 -6.91
CA SER A 36 27.05 -6.45 -6.97
C SER A 36 25.87 -5.68 -6.34
N ASN A 37 24.87 -5.39 -7.14
CA ASN A 37 23.61 -4.78 -6.68
C ASN A 37 22.93 -5.64 -5.62
N PHE A 38 23.04 -6.97 -5.71
CA PHE A 38 22.46 -7.90 -4.74
C PHE A 38 23.14 -7.78 -3.36
N VAL A 39 24.48 -7.68 -3.33
CA VAL A 39 25.25 -7.45 -2.10
C VAL A 39 24.85 -6.11 -1.46
N VAL A 40 24.77 -5.05 -2.27
CA VAL A 40 24.38 -3.72 -1.80
C VAL A 40 22.94 -3.68 -1.32
N SER A 41 22.02 -4.38 -1.99
CA SER A 41 20.62 -4.44 -1.55
C SER A 41 20.48 -5.07 -0.16
N LYS A 42 21.25 -6.15 0.12
CA LYS A 42 21.27 -6.79 1.45
C LYS A 42 21.89 -5.90 2.52
N ALA A 43 22.99 -5.21 2.19
CA ALA A 43 23.63 -4.27 3.11
C ALA A 43 22.74 -3.08 3.44
N ALA A 44 22.07 -2.48 2.43
CA ALA A 44 21.14 -1.39 2.62
C ALA A 44 19.95 -1.80 3.49
N ALA A 45 19.36 -2.98 3.26
CA ALA A 45 18.26 -3.49 4.08
C ALA A 45 18.65 -3.60 5.56
N ILE A 46 19.84 -4.14 5.86
CA ILE A 46 20.32 -4.25 7.25
C ILE A 46 20.58 -2.86 7.86
N ALA A 47 21.11 -1.91 7.08
CA ALA A 47 21.35 -0.55 7.55
C ALA A 47 20.03 0.14 7.95
N GLY A 48 18.97 0.00 7.16
CA GLY A 48 17.62 0.51 7.48
C GLY A 48 16.99 -0.21 8.67
N ASP A 49 16.94 -1.56 8.64
CA ASP A 49 16.34 -2.39 9.70
C ASP A 49 16.96 -2.13 11.08
N ARG A 50 18.27 -1.81 11.13
CA ARG A 50 19.00 -1.53 12.37
C ARG A 50 19.14 -0.05 12.74
N GLY A 51 18.61 0.86 11.94
CA GLY A 51 18.62 2.29 12.21
C GLY A 51 20.02 2.95 12.16
N PHE A 52 20.94 2.45 11.32
CA PHE A 52 22.30 2.95 11.24
C PHE A 52 22.42 4.27 10.49
N GLN A 53 22.08 5.38 11.14
CA GLN A 53 22.14 6.75 10.59
C GLN A 53 23.53 7.13 10.04
N SER A 54 24.60 6.60 10.63
CA SER A 54 25.97 6.85 10.17
C SER A 54 26.30 6.31 8.77
N LEU A 55 25.41 5.47 8.18
CA LEU A 55 25.54 4.92 6.82
C LEU A 55 24.76 5.72 5.77
N VAL A 56 23.99 6.74 6.15
CA VAL A 56 23.22 7.56 5.18
C VAL A 56 24.11 8.12 4.07
N PRO A 57 25.30 8.70 4.34
CA PRO A 57 26.17 9.19 3.26
C PRO A 57 26.64 8.08 2.31
N ASP A 58 26.93 6.87 2.84
CA ASP A 58 27.35 5.73 2.02
C ASP A 58 26.19 5.20 1.16
N LEU A 59 24.94 5.21 1.67
CA LEU A 59 23.73 4.86 0.92
C LEU A 59 23.47 5.82 -0.24
N LEU A 60 23.60 7.13 -0.01
CA LEU A 60 23.43 8.16 -1.06
C LEU A 60 24.46 7.99 -2.19
N VAL A 61 25.74 7.78 -1.84
CA VAL A 61 26.81 7.52 -2.83
C VAL A 61 26.53 6.24 -3.62
N ALA A 62 26.03 5.19 -2.95
CA ALA A 62 25.67 3.94 -3.61
C ALA A 62 24.47 4.13 -4.56
N PHE A 63 23.45 4.91 -4.16
CA PHE A 63 22.30 5.23 -4.98
C PHE A 63 22.74 5.94 -6.28
N ASP A 64 23.55 6.98 -6.16
CA ASP A 64 24.07 7.73 -7.31
C ASP A 64 24.86 6.86 -8.29
N ARG A 65 25.67 5.96 -7.75
CA ARG A 65 26.43 5.00 -8.57
C ARG A 65 25.51 4.10 -9.38
N PHE A 66 24.44 3.57 -8.79
CA PHE A 66 23.48 2.68 -9.46
C PHE A 66 22.49 3.41 -10.38
N MET A 67 22.43 4.73 -10.31
CA MET A 67 21.71 5.53 -11.30
C MET A 67 22.48 5.65 -12.62
N GLN A 68 23.80 5.39 -12.62
CA GLN A 68 24.62 5.35 -13.81
C GLN A 68 24.56 3.97 -14.48
N ASP A 69 24.29 3.93 -15.80
CA ASP A 69 24.10 2.68 -16.56
C ASP A 69 23.10 1.72 -15.87
N ALA A 70 21.99 2.26 -15.40
CA ALA A 70 21.12 1.69 -14.37
C ALA A 70 20.74 0.21 -14.62
N ALA A 71 20.32 -0.15 -15.85
CA ALA A 71 19.93 -1.52 -16.19
C ALA A 71 21.12 -2.51 -16.14
N LYS A 72 22.36 -2.07 -16.36
CA LYS A 72 23.56 -2.92 -16.29
C LYS A 72 24.14 -2.98 -14.88
N SER A 73 24.18 -1.84 -14.18
CA SER A 73 24.76 -1.74 -12.85
C SER A 73 23.84 -2.33 -11.78
N ASP A 74 22.54 -2.20 -11.97
CA ASP A 74 21.51 -2.64 -11.02
C ASP A 74 20.32 -3.32 -11.72
N PRO A 75 20.53 -4.51 -12.35
CA PRO A 75 19.44 -5.28 -12.92
C PRO A 75 18.32 -5.51 -11.89
N GLN A 76 17.06 -5.46 -12.34
CA GLN A 76 15.88 -5.59 -11.49
C GLN A 76 15.72 -4.48 -10.44
N CYS A 77 16.51 -3.40 -10.53
CA CYS A 77 16.43 -2.24 -9.63
C CYS A 77 16.57 -2.60 -8.12
N TRP A 78 17.25 -3.69 -7.79
CA TRP A 78 17.31 -4.21 -6.41
C TRP A 78 18.06 -3.29 -5.45
N ALA A 79 19.23 -2.79 -5.87
CA ALA A 79 20.04 -1.93 -5.00
C ALA A 79 19.35 -0.58 -4.78
N LYS A 80 18.89 0.09 -5.84
CA LYS A 80 18.21 1.39 -5.73
C LYS A 80 16.96 1.31 -4.86
N ASN A 81 16.14 0.28 -5.05
CA ASN A 81 14.93 0.09 -4.25
C ASN A 81 15.26 -0.16 -2.78
N ALA A 82 16.23 -1.05 -2.47
CA ALA A 82 16.65 -1.33 -1.10
C ALA A 82 17.27 -0.09 -0.43
N ILE A 83 18.04 0.71 -1.17
CA ILE A 83 18.63 1.95 -0.65
C ILE A 83 17.55 2.98 -0.37
N ALA A 84 16.61 3.21 -1.29
CA ALA A 84 15.50 4.13 -1.08
C ALA A 84 14.64 3.73 0.14
N LYS A 85 14.37 2.43 0.28
CA LYS A 85 13.69 1.90 1.46
C LYS A 85 14.49 2.16 2.75
N ALA A 86 15.79 1.87 2.74
CA ALA A 86 16.65 2.12 3.91
C ALA A 86 16.69 3.60 4.29
N LEU A 87 16.83 4.51 3.31
CA LEU A 87 16.80 5.96 3.55
C LEU A 87 15.47 6.41 4.14
N LYS A 88 14.34 5.84 3.65
CA LYS A 88 13.01 6.10 4.23
C LYS A 88 12.92 5.60 5.68
N ASP A 89 13.36 4.36 5.95
CA ASP A 89 13.31 3.75 7.28
C ASP A 89 14.26 4.48 8.27
N LEU A 90 15.31 5.11 7.76
CA LEU A 90 16.23 6.02 8.49
C LEU A 90 15.72 7.46 8.58
N GLU A 91 14.49 7.75 8.14
CA GLU A 91 13.89 9.09 8.19
C GLU A 91 14.76 10.17 7.53
N HIS A 92 15.39 9.85 6.39
CA HIS A 92 16.22 10.81 5.68
C HIS A 92 15.40 11.99 5.17
N ALA A 93 15.73 13.20 5.67
CA ALA A 93 14.89 14.38 5.47
C ALA A 93 15.09 15.09 4.13
N ASP A 94 16.21 14.87 3.42
CA ASP A 94 16.46 15.48 2.11
C ASP A 94 15.67 14.76 1.02
N ALA A 95 14.80 15.50 0.34
CA ALA A 95 13.89 14.99 -0.67
C ALA A 95 14.53 14.67 -2.02
N GLU A 96 15.73 15.19 -2.30
CA GLU A 96 16.34 15.15 -3.65
C GLU A 96 16.46 13.71 -4.17
N VAL A 97 16.99 12.80 -3.35
CA VAL A 97 17.14 11.38 -3.72
C VAL A 97 15.81 10.73 -4.06
N PHE A 98 14.74 11.08 -3.33
CA PHE A 98 13.41 10.53 -3.54
C PHE A 98 12.72 11.15 -4.76
N PHE A 99 12.85 12.45 -5.00
CA PHE A 99 12.38 13.07 -6.24
C PHE A 99 13.00 12.41 -7.46
N ARG A 100 14.30 12.17 -7.46
CA ARG A 100 15.01 11.46 -8.53
C ARG A 100 14.51 10.01 -8.69
N GLY A 101 14.28 9.32 -7.59
CA GLY A 101 13.74 7.97 -7.58
C GLY A 101 12.33 7.89 -8.19
N THR A 102 11.46 8.88 -7.94
CA THR A 102 10.12 8.93 -8.54
C THR A 102 10.12 9.19 -10.05
N LEU A 103 11.21 9.68 -10.60
CA LEU A 103 11.38 9.93 -12.04
C LEU A 103 12.06 8.78 -12.78
N HIS A 104 12.56 7.78 -12.05
CA HIS A 104 13.36 6.73 -12.63
C HIS A 104 12.51 5.65 -13.31
N PHE A 105 12.79 5.40 -14.58
CA PHE A 105 12.28 4.30 -15.38
C PHE A 105 13.43 3.41 -15.81
N GLN A 106 13.25 2.09 -15.70
CA GLN A 106 14.30 1.12 -16.05
C GLN A 106 13.72 -0.02 -16.87
N PRO A 107 13.52 0.20 -18.19
CA PRO A 107 13.06 -0.87 -19.06
C PRO A 107 14.17 -1.92 -19.22
N GLU A 108 13.85 -3.16 -18.90
CA GLU A 108 14.73 -4.32 -19.03
C GLU A 108 14.15 -5.33 -20.01
N ALA A 109 15.02 -5.97 -20.78
CA ALA A 109 14.61 -6.98 -21.74
C ALA A 109 14.09 -8.22 -21.02
N THR A 110 12.93 -8.70 -21.48
CA THR A 110 12.31 -9.96 -21.06
C THR A 110 12.11 -10.88 -22.26
N TRP A 111 11.48 -12.04 -22.08
CA TRP A 111 11.03 -12.89 -23.20
C TRP A 111 9.89 -12.28 -24.03
N GLY A 112 9.34 -11.16 -23.57
CA GLY A 112 8.27 -10.36 -24.19
C GLY A 112 8.69 -8.92 -24.42
N PRO A 113 7.75 -7.97 -24.37
CA PRO A 113 8.07 -6.55 -24.36
C PRO A 113 8.93 -6.19 -23.14
N PRO A 114 9.78 -5.16 -23.23
CA PRO A 114 10.56 -4.71 -22.09
C PRO A 114 9.66 -4.39 -20.89
N GLU A 115 10.07 -4.81 -19.69
CA GLU A 115 9.38 -4.52 -18.45
C GLU A 115 10.13 -3.46 -17.64
N ASP A 116 9.40 -2.57 -17.02
CA ASP A 116 9.97 -1.52 -16.16
C ASP A 116 10.20 -2.07 -14.75
N SER A 117 11.46 -2.36 -14.42
CA SER A 117 11.86 -2.87 -13.11
C SER A 117 11.90 -1.81 -12.00
N ALA A 118 11.74 -0.52 -12.32
CA ALA A 118 11.83 0.58 -11.37
C ALA A 118 10.48 0.98 -10.73
N ALA A 119 9.39 0.29 -11.03
CA ALA A 119 8.07 0.62 -10.49
C ALA A 119 8.08 0.64 -8.94
N THR A 120 8.65 -0.38 -8.30
CA THR A 120 8.77 -0.45 -6.84
C THR A 120 9.60 0.69 -6.26
N LEU A 121 10.67 1.11 -6.95
CA LEU A 121 11.47 2.27 -6.54
C LEU A 121 10.63 3.55 -6.53
N ARG A 122 9.86 3.80 -7.60
CA ARG A 122 8.99 5.00 -7.67
C ARG A 122 7.94 5.00 -6.56
N ALA A 123 7.31 3.86 -6.29
CA ALA A 123 6.35 3.72 -5.19
C ALA A 123 6.99 3.94 -3.81
N THR A 124 8.17 3.34 -3.56
CA THR A 124 8.92 3.55 -2.31
C THR A 124 9.28 5.01 -2.11
N CYS A 125 9.75 5.68 -3.17
CA CYS A 125 10.12 7.10 -3.12
C CYS A 125 8.90 8.00 -2.94
N ALA A 126 7.74 7.67 -3.51
CA ALA A 126 6.49 8.41 -3.30
C ALA A 126 6.12 8.48 -1.80
N HIS A 127 6.20 7.35 -1.09
CA HIS A 127 5.96 7.32 0.35
C HIS A 127 7.06 8.02 1.16
N ALA A 128 8.32 7.91 0.73
CA ALA A 128 9.43 8.54 1.42
C ALA A 128 9.33 10.08 1.37
N LEU A 129 8.87 10.66 0.25
CA LEU A 129 8.69 12.11 0.09
C LEU A 129 7.80 12.71 1.16
N VAL A 130 6.79 11.99 1.63
CA VAL A 130 5.83 12.47 2.64
C VAL A 130 6.51 12.84 3.96
N ALA A 131 7.61 12.16 4.31
CA ALA A 131 8.35 12.38 5.55
C ALA A 131 9.54 13.37 5.39
N THR A 132 9.74 13.95 4.20
CA THR A 132 10.85 14.87 3.95
C THR A 132 10.53 16.31 4.33
N THR A 133 11.54 17.18 4.27
CA THR A 133 11.41 18.62 4.53
C THR A 133 11.06 19.44 3.29
N ALA A 134 10.79 18.81 2.16
CA ALA A 134 10.39 19.52 0.95
C ALA A 134 9.02 20.23 1.13
N PRO A 135 8.77 21.32 0.41
CA PRO A 135 7.48 21.99 0.45
C PRO A 135 6.34 21.02 0.08
N THR A 136 5.29 20.99 0.89
CA THR A 136 4.12 20.12 0.70
C THR A 136 3.55 20.21 -0.72
N PHE A 137 3.53 21.41 -1.29
CA PHE A 137 3.02 21.64 -2.64
C PHE A 137 3.87 20.94 -3.71
N ASP A 138 5.20 20.97 -3.59
CA ASP A 138 6.11 20.31 -4.53
C ASP A 138 5.97 18.79 -4.46
N ILE A 139 5.81 18.25 -3.24
CA ILE A 139 5.51 16.83 -3.03
C ILE A 139 4.17 16.48 -3.69
N LEU A 140 3.13 17.28 -3.46
CA LEU A 140 1.80 17.03 -4.02
C LEU A 140 1.80 17.05 -5.55
N ILE A 141 2.54 17.98 -6.18
CA ILE A 141 2.72 17.98 -7.64
C ILE A 141 3.32 16.65 -8.09
N ARG A 142 4.41 16.21 -7.47
CA ARG A 142 5.08 14.96 -7.84
C ARG A 142 4.17 13.75 -7.67
N LEU A 143 3.44 13.66 -6.56
CA LEU A 143 2.49 12.56 -6.32
C LEU A 143 1.32 12.60 -7.31
N THR A 144 0.88 13.79 -7.72
CA THR A 144 -0.14 13.95 -8.77
C THR A 144 0.35 13.43 -10.11
N ASP A 145 1.62 13.69 -10.50
CA ASP A 145 2.21 13.12 -11.70
C ASP A 145 2.20 11.58 -11.67
N LEU A 146 2.50 10.99 -10.50
CA LEU A 146 2.51 9.54 -10.31
C LEU A 146 1.11 8.89 -10.37
N LEU A 147 0.01 9.63 -10.21
CA LEU A 147 -1.34 9.12 -10.46
C LEU A 147 -1.57 8.76 -11.95
N ASN A 148 -0.65 9.16 -12.85
CA ASN A 148 -0.66 8.80 -14.26
C ASN A 148 0.51 7.88 -14.65
N ASP A 149 1.16 7.24 -13.69
CA ASP A 149 2.25 6.27 -13.97
C ASP A 149 1.75 5.10 -14.82
N PRO A 150 2.56 4.57 -15.76
CA PRO A 150 2.20 3.38 -16.53
C PRO A 150 1.83 2.18 -15.66
N GLN A 151 2.48 2.03 -14.50
CA GLN A 151 2.29 0.90 -13.60
C GLN A 151 1.16 1.16 -12.60
N PRO A 152 0.10 0.31 -12.56
CA PRO A 152 -1.04 0.52 -11.67
C PRO A 152 -0.65 0.56 -10.18
N MET A 153 0.30 -0.28 -9.77
CA MET A 153 0.85 -0.27 -8.42
C MET A 153 1.36 1.13 -8.03
N VAL A 154 2.11 1.80 -8.91
CA VAL A 154 2.65 3.14 -8.62
C VAL A 154 1.53 4.16 -8.49
N ARG A 155 0.50 4.07 -9.34
CA ARG A 155 -0.68 4.96 -9.26
C ARG A 155 -1.43 4.80 -7.93
N GLY A 156 -1.63 3.54 -7.50
CA GLY A 156 -2.28 3.25 -6.21
C GLY A 156 -1.47 3.74 -5.02
N GLU A 157 -0.14 3.51 -5.03
CA GLU A 157 0.74 3.99 -3.95
C GLU A 157 0.87 5.52 -3.94
N ALA A 158 0.79 6.19 -5.09
CA ALA A 158 0.71 7.65 -5.16
C ALA A 158 -0.56 8.19 -4.47
N ALA A 159 -1.71 7.54 -4.70
CA ALA A 159 -2.95 7.92 -4.01
C ALA A 159 -2.83 7.77 -2.49
N ARG A 160 -2.23 6.68 -2.01
CA ARG A 160 -1.97 6.47 -0.58
C ARG A 160 -0.98 7.49 -0.01
N ALA A 161 0.07 7.85 -0.74
CA ALA A 161 1.04 8.86 -0.32
C ALA A 161 0.38 10.25 -0.22
N ILE A 162 -0.51 10.61 -1.15
CA ILE A 162 -1.31 11.85 -1.07
C ILE A 162 -2.16 11.89 0.21
N ALA A 163 -2.79 10.77 0.59
CA ALA A 163 -3.53 10.68 1.83
C ALA A 163 -2.63 10.89 3.07
N GLN A 164 -1.44 10.28 3.08
CA GLN A 164 -0.47 10.42 4.17
C GLN A 164 0.09 11.83 4.31
N LEU A 165 0.22 12.57 3.21
CA LEU A 165 0.64 13.96 3.21
C LEU A 165 -0.32 14.87 4.01
N SER A 166 -1.56 14.42 4.22
CA SER A 166 -2.60 15.09 4.98
C SER A 166 -2.92 16.51 4.51
N ALA A 167 -2.52 16.86 3.29
CA ALA A 167 -2.83 18.13 2.66
C ALA A 167 -4.23 18.06 2.01
N ARG A 168 -5.12 18.97 2.43
CA ARG A 168 -6.52 18.97 1.95
C ARG A 168 -6.64 19.14 0.44
N GLU A 169 -5.71 19.84 -0.18
CA GLU A 169 -5.58 20.07 -1.62
C GLU A 169 -5.42 18.76 -2.39
N GLY A 170 -4.91 17.71 -1.75
CA GLY A 170 -4.78 16.37 -2.31
C GLY A 170 -6.10 15.75 -2.76
N GLN A 171 -7.24 16.22 -2.23
CA GLN A 171 -8.54 15.79 -2.70
C GLN A 171 -8.79 16.09 -4.18
N LEU A 172 -8.24 17.19 -4.71
CA LEU A 172 -8.48 17.61 -6.09
C LEU A 172 -7.96 16.58 -7.12
N PRO A 173 -6.67 16.20 -7.10
CA PRO A 173 -6.16 15.21 -8.04
C PRO A 173 -6.78 13.82 -7.81
N LEU A 174 -7.05 13.42 -6.56
CA LEU A 174 -7.67 12.13 -6.24
C LEU A 174 -9.10 12.04 -6.79
N ARG A 175 -9.93 13.08 -6.59
CA ARG A 175 -11.28 13.15 -7.13
C ARG A 175 -11.28 13.18 -8.65
N LEU A 176 -10.37 13.96 -9.25
CA LEU A 176 -10.22 14.00 -10.70
C LEU A 176 -9.86 12.62 -11.24
N LYS A 177 -8.89 11.92 -10.63
CA LYS A 177 -8.50 10.57 -11.02
C LYS A 177 -9.67 9.59 -10.93
N ALA A 178 -10.43 9.64 -9.84
CA ALA A 178 -11.61 8.78 -9.67
C ALA A 178 -12.68 9.04 -10.74
N LEU A 179 -12.93 10.31 -11.12
CA LEU A 179 -13.93 10.68 -12.13
C LEU A 179 -13.49 10.35 -13.56
N VAL A 180 -12.20 10.52 -13.88
CA VAL A 180 -11.65 10.15 -15.19
C VAL A 180 -11.59 8.64 -15.37
N GLY A 181 -11.44 7.91 -14.26
CA GLY A 181 -11.33 6.46 -14.25
C GLY A 181 -9.91 5.94 -14.37
N ASP A 182 -9.78 4.64 -14.21
CA ASP A 182 -8.56 3.86 -14.42
C ASP A 182 -8.93 2.51 -15.04
N ARG A 183 -7.97 1.87 -15.73
CA ARG A 183 -8.14 0.50 -16.25
C ARG A 183 -8.19 -0.54 -15.12
N GLU A 184 -7.55 -0.23 -13.98
CA GLU A 184 -7.52 -1.06 -12.79
C GLU A 184 -8.43 -0.43 -11.73
N PRO A 185 -9.60 -1.03 -11.43
CA PRO A 185 -10.56 -0.51 -10.45
C PRO A 185 -9.94 -0.28 -9.06
N GLU A 186 -8.97 -1.10 -8.66
CA GLU A 186 -8.23 -0.98 -7.39
C GLU A 186 -7.56 0.40 -7.25
N VAL A 187 -7.05 0.98 -8.33
CA VAL A 187 -6.46 2.34 -8.31
C VAL A 187 -7.52 3.37 -7.93
N ILE A 188 -8.74 3.21 -8.43
CA ILE A 188 -9.86 4.08 -8.04
C ILE A 188 -10.23 3.85 -6.58
N GLY A 189 -10.25 2.59 -6.12
CA GLY A 189 -10.45 2.25 -4.70
C GLY A 189 -9.49 3.01 -3.79
N HIS A 190 -8.19 3.02 -4.13
CA HIS A 190 -7.18 3.78 -3.38
C HIS A 190 -7.45 5.29 -3.41
N CYS A 191 -7.89 5.85 -4.54
CA CYS A 191 -8.26 7.26 -4.61
C CYS A 191 -9.48 7.57 -3.72
N LEU A 192 -10.51 6.72 -3.72
CA LEU A 192 -11.71 6.90 -2.91
C LEU A 192 -11.40 6.80 -1.41
N ALA A 193 -10.59 5.81 -0.99
CA ALA A 193 -10.12 5.70 0.39
C ALA A 193 -9.28 6.91 0.82
N ALA A 194 -8.39 7.39 -0.06
CA ALA A 194 -7.58 8.57 0.18
C ALA A 194 -8.42 9.84 0.34
N VAL A 195 -9.44 10.02 -0.50
CA VAL A 195 -10.38 11.16 -0.41
C VAL A 195 -11.16 11.13 0.92
N LEU A 196 -11.62 9.95 1.35
CA LEU A 196 -12.28 9.78 2.66
C LEU A 196 -11.32 10.05 3.82
N SER A 197 -10.05 9.64 3.72
CA SER A 197 -9.05 9.91 4.75
C SER A 197 -8.78 11.41 4.91
N LEU A 198 -8.75 12.17 3.82
CA LEU A 198 -8.47 13.61 3.83
C LEU A 198 -9.67 14.47 4.28
N ALA A 199 -10.90 14.05 3.99
CA ALA A 199 -12.12 14.76 4.37
C ALA A 199 -13.29 13.77 4.54
N PRO A 200 -13.38 13.06 5.67
CA PRO A 200 -14.27 11.93 5.84
C PRO A 200 -15.74 12.26 5.52
N ARG A 201 -16.36 13.15 6.27
CA ARG A 201 -17.79 13.48 6.10
C ARG A 201 -18.12 14.16 4.78
N GLU A 202 -17.27 15.09 4.35
CA GLU A 202 -17.48 15.87 3.12
C GLU A 202 -17.38 14.98 1.86
N SER A 203 -16.74 13.82 1.97
CA SER A 203 -16.47 12.95 0.82
C SER A 203 -17.43 11.77 0.72
N LEU A 204 -18.27 11.51 1.72
CA LEU A 204 -19.18 10.35 1.73
C LEU A 204 -20.08 10.32 0.48
N SER A 205 -20.73 11.44 0.16
CA SER A 205 -21.61 11.52 -1.02
C SER A 205 -20.85 11.32 -2.34
N PHE A 206 -19.61 11.82 -2.41
CA PHE A 206 -18.76 11.62 -3.57
C PHE A 206 -18.38 10.15 -3.74
N VAL A 207 -18.02 9.44 -2.67
CA VAL A 207 -17.65 8.03 -2.76
C VAL A 207 -18.89 7.16 -3.00
N ALA A 208 -20.00 7.46 -2.35
CA ALA A 208 -21.25 6.72 -2.48
C ALA A 208 -21.81 6.68 -3.92
N GLN A 209 -21.54 7.69 -4.77
CA GLN A 209 -21.98 7.66 -6.18
C GLN A 209 -21.38 6.47 -6.95
N PHE A 210 -20.18 6.01 -6.61
CA PHE A 210 -19.52 4.86 -7.25
C PHE A 210 -20.17 3.52 -6.90
N LEU A 211 -20.95 3.44 -5.83
CA LEU A 211 -21.78 2.27 -5.52
C LEU A 211 -22.85 1.99 -6.58
N SER A 212 -23.17 2.96 -7.44
CA SER A 212 -24.12 2.83 -8.54
C SER A 212 -23.43 2.59 -9.90
N SER A 213 -22.13 2.34 -9.93
CA SER A 213 -21.40 2.03 -11.15
C SER A 213 -21.96 0.77 -11.85
N HIS A 214 -21.90 0.75 -13.18
CA HIS A 214 -22.17 -0.46 -13.96
C HIS A 214 -21.08 -1.52 -13.79
N ASP A 215 -19.85 -1.11 -13.49
CA ASP A 215 -18.72 -1.98 -13.21
C ASP A 215 -18.83 -2.55 -11.79
N ALA A 216 -18.85 -3.87 -11.67
CA ALA A 216 -18.98 -4.57 -10.40
C ALA A 216 -17.74 -4.38 -9.50
N ASP A 217 -16.54 -4.40 -10.10
CA ASP A 217 -15.29 -4.24 -9.38
C ASP A 217 -15.19 -2.83 -8.80
N LEU A 218 -15.58 -1.81 -9.57
CA LEU A 218 -15.61 -0.44 -9.06
C LEU A 218 -16.65 -0.25 -7.92
N ARG A 219 -17.80 -0.95 -7.96
CA ARG A 219 -18.74 -0.96 -6.82
C ARG A 219 -18.12 -1.59 -5.58
N ILE A 220 -17.36 -2.66 -5.76
CA ILE A 220 -16.63 -3.35 -4.67
C ILE A 220 -15.58 -2.41 -4.06
N GLU A 221 -14.78 -1.75 -4.90
CA GLU A 221 -13.76 -0.80 -4.44
C GLU A 221 -14.36 0.37 -3.66
N ALA A 222 -15.47 0.93 -4.13
CA ALA A 222 -16.17 1.99 -3.41
C ALA A 222 -16.74 1.51 -2.06
N ALA A 223 -17.30 0.29 -2.04
CA ALA A 223 -17.79 -0.33 -0.81
C ALA A 223 -16.65 -0.59 0.19
N GLY A 224 -15.48 -1.04 -0.28
CA GLY A 224 -14.29 -1.22 0.53
C GLY A 224 -13.83 0.09 1.17
N ALA A 225 -13.73 1.15 0.38
CA ALA A 225 -13.34 2.49 0.87
C ALA A 225 -14.30 3.01 1.95
N LEU A 226 -15.62 2.83 1.78
CA LEU A 226 -16.61 3.20 2.80
C LEU A 226 -16.49 2.36 4.07
N ALA A 227 -16.22 1.05 3.95
CA ALA A 227 -16.07 0.15 5.08
C ALA A 227 -14.84 0.46 5.95
N GLU A 228 -13.77 0.97 5.35
CA GLU A 228 -12.57 1.43 6.05
C GLU A 228 -12.75 2.78 6.73
N SER A 229 -13.74 3.57 6.31
CA SER A 229 -14.08 4.84 6.93
C SER A 229 -14.49 4.67 8.39
N ARG A 230 -14.16 5.64 9.21
CA ARG A 230 -14.57 5.70 10.62
C ARG A 230 -15.86 6.50 10.83
N GLU A 231 -16.56 6.83 9.75
CA GLU A 231 -17.82 7.57 9.80
C GLU A 231 -19.01 6.60 9.87
N PRO A 232 -19.86 6.65 10.90
CA PRO A 232 -21.03 5.77 11.02
C PRO A 232 -21.96 5.86 9.82
N GLU A 233 -22.10 7.03 9.22
CA GLU A 233 -22.91 7.26 8.02
C GLU A 233 -22.43 6.43 6.82
N ALA A 234 -21.12 6.10 6.73
CA ALA A 234 -20.60 5.20 5.70
C ALA A 234 -21.17 3.79 5.84
N ILE A 235 -21.35 3.32 7.07
CA ILE A 235 -21.97 2.00 7.33
C ILE A 235 -23.44 1.98 6.91
N GLU A 236 -24.18 3.06 7.12
CA GLU A 236 -25.57 3.14 6.66
C GLU A 236 -25.66 3.10 5.12
N LEU A 237 -24.76 3.81 4.42
CA LEU A 237 -24.67 3.76 2.95
C LEU A 237 -24.37 2.33 2.46
N LEU A 238 -23.47 1.60 3.14
CA LEU A 238 -23.16 0.22 2.82
C LEU A 238 -24.32 -0.73 3.08
N LYS A 239 -25.08 -0.56 4.18
CA LYS A 239 -26.27 -1.34 4.49
C LYS A 239 -27.30 -1.20 3.37
N GLU A 240 -27.58 0.02 2.94
CA GLU A 240 -28.50 0.30 1.84
C GLU A 240 -28.00 -0.26 0.51
N PHE A 241 -26.70 -0.14 0.23
CA PHE A 241 -26.09 -0.74 -0.94
C PHE A 241 -26.25 -2.27 -0.92
N TRP A 242 -25.90 -2.94 0.18
CA TRP A 242 -25.99 -4.39 0.30
C TRP A 242 -27.42 -4.91 0.13
N LYS A 243 -28.42 -4.24 0.70
CA LYS A 243 -29.83 -4.61 0.56
C LYS A 243 -30.30 -4.59 -0.90
N ARG A 244 -29.79 -3.65 -1.70
CA ARG A 244 -30.16 -3.49 -3.12
C ARG A 244 -29.40 -4.40 -4.07
N GLN A 245 -28.31 -5.02 -3.61
CA GLN A 245 -27.52 -5.90 -4.46
C GLN A 245 -28.25 -7.21 -4.77
N THR A 246 -28.18 -7.60 -6.03
CA THR A 246 -28.66 -8.90 -6.53
C THR A 246 -27.53 -9.85 -6.89
N ASP A 247 -26.33 -9.34 -7.16
CA ASP A 247 -25.14 -10.12 -7.48
C ASP A 247 -24.60 -10.81 -6.20
N PRO A 248 -24.60 -12.17 -6.17
CA PRO A 248 -24.13 -12.91 -4.99
C PRO A 248 -22.66 -12.68 -4.66
N HIS A 249 -21.81 -12.43 -5.68
CA HIS A 249 -20.40 -12.17 -5.44
C HIS A 249 -20.20 -10.84 -4.73
N VAL A 250 -20.81 -9.78 -5.23
CA VAL A 250 -20.78 -8.45 -4.61
C VAL A 250 -21.33 -8.52 -3.18
N LYS A 251 -22.48 -9.19 -2.97
CA LYS A 251 -23.06 -9.36 -1.63
C LYS A 251 -22.10 -10.00 -0.64
N ARG A 252 -21.47 -11.12 -1.04
CA ARG A 252 -20.50 -11.82 -0.19
C ARG A 252 -19.28 -10.97 0.14
N THR A 253 -18.74 -10.25 -0.85
CA THR A 253 -17.59 -9.38 -0.66
C THR A 253 -17.90 -8.25 0.32
N VAL A 254 -19.09 -7.64 0.20
CA VAL A 254 -19.50 -6.58 1.13
C VAL A 254 -19.71 -7.09 2.56
N LEU A 255 -20.15 -8.35 2.75
CA LEU A 255 -20.19 -8.97 4.10
C LEU A 255 -18.79 -9.07 4.71
N ALA A 256 -17.77 -9.40 3.90
CA ALA A 256 -16.38 -9.41 4.39
C ALA A 256 -15.90 -8.00 4.77
N PHE A 257 -16.33 -6.97 4.06
CA PHE A 257 -16.04 -5.57 4.42
C PHE A 257 -16.68 -5.16 5.75
N PHE A 258 -17.94 -5.55 6.01
CA PHE A 258 -18.56 -5.33 7.33
C PHE A 258 -17.77 -6.03 8.45
N ALA A 259 -17.24 -7.23 8.19
CA ALA A 259 -16.45 -7.95 9.18
C ALA A 259 -15.10 -7.25 9.48
N ALA A 260 -14.48 -6.64 8.47
CA ALA A 260 -13.21 -5.94 8.60
C ALA A 260 -13.36 -4.51 9.17
N SER A 261 -14.56 -3.93 9.10
CA SER A 261 -14.82 -2.55 9.54
C SER A 261 -14.40 -2.31 10.99
N PRO A 262 -13.82 -1.14 11.32
CA PRO A 262 -13.49 -0.77 12.69
C PRO A 262 -14.71 -0.38 13.53
N LEU A 263 -15.90 -0.24 12.94
CA LEU A 263 -17.11 0.24 13.59
C LEU A 263 -17.99 -0.91 14.09
N PRO A 264 -18.49 -0.86 15.34
CA PRO A 264 -19.37 -1.90 15.90
C PRO A 264 -20.69 -2.05 15.15
N GLU A 265 -21.21 -0.97 14.56
CA GLU A 265 -22.44 -0.95 13.77
C GLU A 265 -22.39 -1.88 12.54
N ALA A 266 -21.19 -2.13 12.02
CA ALA A 266 -20.96 -3.08 10.94
C ALA A 266 -21.14 -4.53 11.42
N ALA A 267 -20.60 -4.87 12.59
CA ALA A 267 -20.76 -6.19 13.19
C ALA A 267 -22.22 -6.45 13.63
N GLU A 268 -22.89 -5.45 14.18
CA GLU A 268 -24.31 -5.53 14.51
C GLU A 268 -25.17 -5.80 13.27
N PHE A 269 -24.82 -5.20 12.14
CA PHE A 269 -25.51 -5.48 10.88
C PHE A 269 -25.29 -6.93 10.41
N LEU A 270 -24.10 -7.51 10.56
CA LEU A 270 -23.89 -8.94 10.29
C LEU A 270 -24.78 -9.82 11.17
N VAL A 271 -24.92 -9.48 12.46
CA VAL A 271 -25.82 -10.20 13.37
C VAL A 271 -27.27 -10.10 12.91
N SER A 272 -27.74 -8.93 12.50
CA SER A 272 -29.11 -8.76 11.97
C SER A 272 -29.35 -9.62 10.71
N ILE A 273 -28.36 -9.72 9.82
CA ILE A 273 -28.45 -10.60 8.63
C ILE A 273 -28.54 -12.07 9.06
N ILE A 274 -27.76 -12.52 10.06
CA ILE A 274 -27.83 -13.88 10.60
C ILE A 274 -29.22 -14.14 11.21
N GLU A 275 -29.82 -13.12 11.83
CA GLU A 275 -31.17 -13.22 12.44
C GLU A 275 -32.28 -13.26 11.38
N ASP A 276 -32.27 -12.39 10.38
CA ASP A 276 -33.38 -12.18 9.45
C ASP A 276 -33.34 -13.02 8.17
N ALA A 277 -32.13 -13.35 7.68
CA ALA A 277 -31.97 -14.07 6.41
C ALA A 277 -32.11 -15.58 6.54
N SER A 278 -32.07 -16.28 5.42
CA SER A 278 -32.12 -17.75 5.32
C SER A 278 -31.15 -18.27 4.24
N GLY A 279 -30.94 -19.58 4.25
CA GLY A 279 -30.14 -20.25 3.21
C GLY A 279 -28.68 -19.79 3.16
N GLN A 280 -28.17 -19.59 1.95
CA GLN A 280 -26.76 -19.27 1.71
C GLN A 280 -26.35 -17.91 2.30
N THR A 281 -27.26 -16.95 2.37
CA THR A 281 -26.96 -15.63 2.94
C THR A 281 -26.59 -15.71 4.42
N VAL A 282 -27.22 -16.59 5.19
CA VAL A 282 -26.85 -16.82 6.60
C VAL A 282 -25.46 -17.48 6.69
N ALA A 283 -25.17 -18.44 5.83
CA ALA A 283 -23.87 -19.11 5.82
C ALA A 283 -22.73 -18.12 5.50
N ASP A 284 -22.94 -17.27 4.49
CA ASP A 284 -21.98 -16.22 4.11
C ASP A 284 -21.80 -15.17 5.23
N ALA A 285 -22.89 -14.78 5.91
CA ALA A 285 -22.83 -13.84 7.04
C ALA A 285 -22.13 -14.45 8.27
N LEU A 286 -22.33 -15.74 8.56
CA LEU A 286 -21.63 -16.45 9.63
C LEU A 286 -20.13 -16.58 9.33
N ASP A 287 -19.76 -16.89 8.09
CA ASP A 287 -18.35 -16.92 7.67
C ASP A 287 -17.69 -15.53 7.85
N ALA A 288 -18.35 -14.47 7.40
CA ALA A 288 -17.87 -13.10 7.60
C ALA A 288 -17.76 -12.76 9.09
N PHE A 289 -18.80 -13.02 9.88
CA PHE A 289 -18.82 -12.77 11.33
C PHE A 289 -17.69 -13.48 12.06
N SER A 290 -17.34 -14.71 11.64
CA SER A 290 -16.23 -15.47 12.23
C SER A 290 -14.89 -14.77 12.17
N LYS A 291 -14.70 -13.84 11.21
CA LYS A 291 -13.51 -13.05 10.96
C LYS A 291 -13.58 -11.64 11.56
N SER A 292 -14.73 -11.26 12.13
CA SER A 292 -14.93 -9.93 12.73
C SER A 292 -14.13 -9.76 14.01
N ARG A 293 -13.58 -8.55 14.20
CA ARG A 293 -12.93 -8.15 15.45
C ARG A 293 -13.89 -8.11 16.65
N TYR A 294 -15.18 -8.00 16.39
CA TYR A 294 -16.24 -7.98 17.41
C TYR A 294 -16.80 -9.37 17.71
N ARG A 295 -16.25 -10.43 17.11
CA ARG A 295 -16.72 -11.80 17.28
C ARG A 295 -16.89 -12.17 18.74
N SER A 296 -15.86 -11.99 19.57
CA SER A 296 -15.88 -12.40 20.98
C SER A 296 -16.97 -11.71 21.81
N GLN A 297 -17.36 -10.50 21.41
CA GLN A 297 -18.40 -9.73 22.12
C GLN A 297 -19.81 -10.15 21.75
N LEU A 298 -20.01 -10.66 20.52
CA LEU A 298 -21.32 -10.96 19.96
C LEU A 298 -21.57 -12.48 19.77
N GLU A 299 -20.59 -13.33 20.08
CA GLU A 299 -20.65 -14.80 19.82
C GLU A 299 -21.78 -15.50 20.57
N GLU A 300 -22.03 -15.14 21.80
CA GLU A 300 -23.14 -15.74 22.58
C GLU A 300 -24.50 -15.42 21.95
N ARG A 301 -24.71 -14.20 21.52
CA ARG A 301 -25.93 -13.76 20.84
C ARG A 301 -26.10 -14.48 19.50
N VAL A 302 -25.04 -14.57 18.68
CA VAL A 302 -25.09 -15.31 17.41
C VAL A 302 -25.40 -16.79 17.62
N ASN A 303 -24.78 -17.42 18.62
CA ASN A 303 -25.04 -18.81 18.93
C ASN A 303 -26.50 -19.08 19.39
N ALA A 304 -27.10 -18.13 20.13
CA ALA A 304 -28.52 -18.20 20.52
C ALA A 304 -29.43 -18.13 19.28
N ILE A 305 -29.17 -17.18 18.36
CA ILE A 305 -29.92 -17.04 17.11
C ILE A 305 -29.83 -18.31 16.25
N VAL A 306 -28.62 -18.86 16.08
CA VAL A 306 -28.41 -20.09 15.28
C VAL A 306 -29.14 -21.30 15.89
N LYS A 307 -29.20 -21.40 17.23
CA LYS A 307 -29.94 -22.46 17.90
C LYS A 307 -31.45 -22.35 17.68
N GLN A 308 -32.00 -21.14 17.62
CA GLN A 308 -33.44 -20.91 17.39
C GLN A 308 -33.88 -21.21 15.96
N LYS A 309 -32.94 -21.12 15.00
CA LYS A 309 -33.19 -21.37 13.56
C LYS A 309 -33.08 -22.83 13.15
N ARG A 310 -32.56 -23.69 14.03
CA ARG A 310 -32.47 -25.16 13.85
C ARG A 310 -33.72 -25.83 14.34
#